data_21cd306510b327c86d3afe213fc46ad2
#
_entry.id   21cd306510b327c86d3afe213fc46ad2
#
_cell.length_a   1.000
_cell.length_b   1.000
_cell.length_c   1.000
_cell.angle_alpha   90.00
_cell.angle_beta   90.00
_cell.angle_gamma   90.00
#
_symmetry.space_group_name_H-M   'P 1'
#
loop_
_entity.id
_entity.type
_entity.pdbx_description
1 polymer ?
#
loop_
_entity_poly.entity_id
_entity_poly.type
_entity_poly.pdbx_seq_one_letter_code
_entity_poly.pdbx_strand_id
1 'polypeptide(L)'
;MGIVADDSRERPDILCTRVIEPDSPVLAADGDKLPLQSIVVVELKRPMRDDATEDKNPIEQCLNYVGRVREGAVMTAAGRPIPRTDESPAFCYIIADLTPSMINRCKLSGLAMTHDGMGYFGFLEPYKAYVEVMSYDRLTNAAIERNRAFFDKLGFPSS
;
A
#
# COMPACT_ATOMS: atom_id res chain seq x y z
N MET A 1 -8.75 -12.05 -1.07
CA MET A 1 -7.39 -11.49 -1.01
C MET A 1 -6.54 -12.20 -2.07
N GLY A 2 -6.17 -11.50 -3.12
CA GLY A 2 -5.40 -12.07 -4.22
C GLY A 2 -3.94 -11.62 -4.13
N ILE A 3 -3.01 -12.56 -4.08
CA ILE A 3 -1.58 -12.30 -4.26
C ILE A 3 -1.32 -12.30 -5.77
N VAL A 4 -0.66 -11.28 -6.27
CA VAL A 4 -0.40 -11.10 -7.69
C VAL A 4 0.99 -11.62 -8.04
N ALA A 5 1.08 -12.44 -9.09
CA ALA A 5 2.34 -12.80 -9.72
C ALA A 5 2.58 -11.85 -10.90
N ASP A 6 3.64 -11.08 -10.85
CA ASP A 6 4.12 -10.23 -11.93
C ASP A 6 5.59 -10.61 -12.25
N ASP A 7 5.90 -10.77 -13.52
CA ASP A 7 7.22 -11.21 -13.99
C ASP A 7 8.21 -10.04 -14.17
N SER A 8 7.79 -8.82 -13.86
CA SER A 8 8.65 -7.64 -13.93
C SER A 8 9.64 -7.57 -12.75
N ARG A 9 10.79 -6.92 -12.97
CA ARG A 9 11.79 -6.65 -11.93
C ARG A 9 11.32 -5.64 -10.87
N GLU A 10 10.23 -4.92 -11.15
CA GLU A 10 9.62 -3.93 -10.25
C GLU A 10 8.34 -4.53 -9.65
N ARG A 11 8.48 -5.32 -8.61
CA ARG A 11 7.34 -5.86 -7.86
C ARG A 11 7.26 -5.17 -6.51
N PRO A 12 6.05 -4.82 -6.04
CA PRO A 12 5.88 -4.48 -4.63
C PRO A 12 6.05 -5.74 -3.78
N ASP A 13 6.48 -5.56 -2.56
CA ASP A 13 6.61 -6.68 -1.61
C ASP A 13 5.26 -7.31 -1.32
N ILE A 14 4.21 -6.51 -1.24
CA ILE A 14 2.83 -6.97 -1.07
C ILE A 14 1.89 -6.13 -1.93
N LEU A 15 1.06 -6.79 -2.72
CA LEU A 15 -0.08 -6.19 -3.40
C LEU A 15 -1.36 -6.83 -2.90
N CYS A 16 -2.27 -6.01 -2.41
CA CYS A 16 -3.62 -6.41 -2.05
C CYS A 16 -4.62 -5.71 -2.96
N THR A 17 -5.50 -6.48 -3.55
CA THR A 17 -6.64 -5.95 -4.28
C THR A 17 -7.92 -6.44 -3.62
N ARG A 18 -8.83 -5.53 -3.34
CA ARG A 18 -10.14 -5.89 -2.81
C ARG A 18 -11.17 -5.72 -3.91
N VAL A 19 -11.79 -6.83 -4.25
CA VAL A 19 -12.96 -6.87 -5.14
C VAL A 19 -14.20 -6.86 -4.26
N ILE A 20 -15.22 -6.12 -4.65
CA ILE A 20 -16.54 -6.20 -4.00
C ILE A 20 -17.11 -7.56 -4.38
N GLU A 21 -17.26 -8.46 -3.44
CA GLU A 21 -18.10 -9.63 -3.61
C GLU A 21 -19.55 -9.19 -3.43
N PRO A 22 -20.43 -9.36 -4.42
CA PRO A 22 -21.83 -9.03 -4.24
C PRO A 22 -22.44 -10.04 -3.26
N ASP A 23 -23.01 -9.54 -2.19
CA ASP A 23 -23.86 -10.33 -1.29
C ASP A 23 -25.18 -10.76 -1.97
N SER A 24 -25.39 -10.35 -3.22
CA SER A 24 -26.60 -10.62 -3.98
C SER A 24 -26.30 -11.44 -5.23
N PRO A 25 -26.95 -12.59 -5.42
CA PRO A 25 -26.80 -13.42 -6.60
C PRO A 25 -27.27 -12.74 -7.90
N VAL A 26 -27.99 -11.63 -7.81
CA VAL A 26 -28.51 -10.89 -8.96
C VAL A 26 -27.42 -10.15 -9.73
N LEU A 27 -26.36 -9.71 -9.07
CA LEU A 27 -25.22 -9.04 -9.72
C LEU A 27 -24.25 -10.03 -10.40
N ALA A 28 -24.33 -11.30 -10.07
CA ALA A 28 -23.51 -12.34 -10.70
C ALA A 28 -24.05 -12.79 -12.08
N ALA A 29 -25.28 -12.42 -12.44
CA ALA A 29 -25.94 -12.89 -13.67
C ALA A 29 -25.50 -12.12 -14.92
N ASP A 30 -24.97 -10.90 -14.81
CA ASP A 30 -24.67 -10.05 -15.96
C ASP A 30 -23.25 -10.20 -16.53
N GLY A 31 -22.43 -11.09 -15.97
CA GLY A 31 -21.08 -11.34 -16.50
C GLY A 31 -20.12 -10.17 -16.42
N ASP A 32 -20.53 -9.04 -15.86
CA ASP A 32 -19.68 -7.89 -15.63
C ASP A 32 -18.70 -8.18 -14.49
N LYS A 33 -17.43 -8.00 -14.78
CA LYS A 33 -16.36 -8.13 -13.80
C LYS A 33 -16.61 -7.09 -12.71
N LEU A 34 -16.72 -7.56 -11.47
CA LEU A 34 -16.90 -6.68 -10.32
C LEU A 34 -15.82 -5.62 -10.28
N PRO A 35 -16.17 -4.34 -10.06
CA PRO A 35 -15.19 -3.27 -9.99
C PRO A 35 -14.25 -3.50 -8.82
N LEU A 36 -12.98 -3.23 -9.04
CA LEU A 36 -11.98 -3.25 -8.01
C LEU A 36 -12.29 -2.15 -6.97
N GLN A 37 -12.46 -2.52 -5.71
CA GLN A 37 -12.83 -1.57 -4.66
C GLN A 37 -11.67 -0.67 -4.25
N SER A 38 -10.47 -1.23 -4.16
CA SER A 38 -9.25 -0.49 -3.81
C SER A 38 -8.01 -1.26 -4.23
N ILE A 39 -6.92 -0.53 -4.44
CA ILE A 39 -5.59 -1.07 -4.66
C ILE A 39 -4.77 -0.74 -3.42
N VAL A 40 -4.15 -1.74 -2.81
CA VAL A 40 -3.23 -1.55 -1.68
C VAL A 40 -1.87 -2.10 -2.07
N VAL A 41 -0.86 -1.24 -2.07
CA VAL A 41 0.53 -1.59 -2.36
C VAL A 41 1.35 -1.39 -1.09
N VAL A 42 2.11 -2.38 -0.70
CA VAL A 42 3.04 -2.29 0.43
C VAL A 42 4.46 -2.55 -0.06
N GLU A 43 5.36 -1.66 0.26
CA GLU A 43 6.78 -1.73 -0.07
C GLU A 43 7.59 -1.74 1.22
N LEU A 44 8.46 -2.75 1.38
CA LEU A 44 9.33 -2.90 2.55
C LEU A 44 10.77 -2.58 2.15
N LYS A 45 11.37 -1.60 2.79
CA LYS A 45 12.78 -1.28 2.58
C LYS A 45 13.63 -1.83 3.71
N ARG A 46 14.81 -2.32 3.39
CA ARG A 46 15.74 -2.81 4.43
C ARG A 46 16.00 -1.72 5.46
N PRO A 47 16.06 -2.06 6.75
CA PRO A 47 16.40 -1.10 7.78
C PRO A 47 17.72 -0.37 7.51
N MET A 48 17.82 0.87 7.95
CA MET A 48 19.01 1.74 7.83
C MET A 48 19.49 2.01 6.39
N ARG A 49 18.65 1.78 5.40
CA ARG A 49 19.00 2.06 4.01
C ARG A 49 18.87 3.54 3.71
N ASP A 50 19.98 4.18 3.33
CA ASP A 50 20.06 5.62 3.02
C ASP A 50 20.49 5.85 1.55
N ASP A 51 19.84 5.14 0.62
CA ASP A 51 20.11 5.22 -0.81
C ASP A 51 18.86 5.50 -1.66
N ALA A 52 17.86 6.16 -1.08
CA ALA A 52 16.66 6.59 -1.79
C ALA A 52 17.01 7.74 -2.75
N THR A 53 17.44 7.40 -3.95
CA THR A 53 17.76 8.32 -5.05
C THR A 53 16.56 8.49 -5.97
N GLU A 54 16.69 9.36 -6.98
CA GLU A 54 15.66 9.52 -8.00
C GLU A 54 15.34 8.20 -8.71
N ASP A 55 16.37 7.43 -9.07
CA ASP A 55 16.20 6.12 -9.72
C ASP A 55 15.73 4.99 -8.77
N LYS A 56 15.76 5.22 -7.46
CA LYS A 56 15.39 4.25 -6.42
C LYS A 56 14.41 4.83 -5.41
N ASN A 57 13.45 5.59 -5.91
CA ASN A 57 12.42 6.24 -5.10
C ASN A 57 11.29 5.25 -4.78
N PRO A 58 11.13 4.81 -3.52
CA PRO A 58 10.08 3.85 -3.17
C PRO A 58 8.66 4.40 -3.39
N ILE A 59 8.49 5.71 -3.29
CA ILE A 59 7.19 6.36 -3.51
C ILE A 59 6.81 6.24 -4.98
N GLU A 60 7.73 6.57 -5.89
CA GLU A 60 7.49 6.44 -7.33
C GLU A 60 7.29 4.99 -7.75
N GLN A 61 8.04 4.06 -7.17
CA GLN A 61 7.87 2.63 -7.43
C GLN A 61 6.45 2.17 -7.11
N CYS A 62 5.91 2.56 -5.95
CA CYS A 62 4.52 2.26 -5.57
C CYS A 62 3.51 2.89 -6.54
N LEU A 63 3.70 4.16 -6.89
CA LEU A 63 2.79 4.89 -7.79
C LEU A 63 2.81 4.31 -9.21
N ASN A 64 3.98 3.97 -9.73
CA ASN A 64 4.13 3.32 -11.03
C ASN A 64 3.42 1.96 -11.03
N TYR A 65 3.52 1.22 -9.93
CA TYR A 65 2.83 -0.06 -9.81
C TYR A 65 1.31 0.11 -9.79
N VAL A 66 0.79 1.10 -9.08
CA VAL A 66 -0.63 1.47 -9.12
C VAL A 66 -1.08 1.79 -10.55
N GLY A 67 -0.29 2.55 -11.30
CA GLY A 67 -0.54 2.84 -12.71
C GLY A 67 -0.66 1.58 -13.55
N ARG A 68 0.28 0.66 -13.41
CA ARG A 68 0.27 -0.64 -14.12
C ARG A 68 -0.94 -1.50 -13.79
N VAL A 69 -1.38 -1.52 -12.52
CA VAL A 69 -2.62 -2.23 -12.13
C VAL A 69 -3.83 -1.61 -12.83
N ARG A 70 -3.93 -0.28 -12.84
CA ARG A 70 -5.02 0.44 -13.50
C ARG A 70 -5.05 0.23 -15.01
N GLU A 71 -3.91 0.15 -15.64
CA GLU A 71 -3.78 -0.14 -17.07
C GLU A 71 -4.10 -1.61 -17.43
N GLY A 72 -4.33 -2.46 -16.43
CA GLY A 72 -4.58 -3.89 -16.65
C GLY A 72 -3.34 -4.69 -17.03
N ALA A 73 -2.14 -4.13 -16.79
CA ALA A 73 -0.86 -4.79 -17.09
C ALA A 73 -0.45 -5.84 -16.05
N VAL A 74 -1.24 -6.00 -14.98
CA VAL A 74 -0.96 -6.91 -13.87
C VAL A 74 -2.01 -8.01 -13.83
N MET A 75 -1.57 -9.25 -13.65
CA MET A 75 -2.44 -10.42 -13.55
C MET A 75 -2.46 -10.97 -12.13
N THR A 76 -3.56 -11.62 -11.78
CA THR A 76 -3.67 -12.40 -10.54
C THR A 76 -2.73 -13.61 -10.57
N ALA A 77 -2.43 -14.21 -9.41
CA ALA A 77 -1.65 -15.44 -9.32
C ALA A 77 -2.25 -16.60 -10.13
N ALA A 78 -3.56 -16.55 -10.43
CA ALA A 78 -4.26 -17.51 -11.28
C ALA A 78 -4.20 -17.16 -12.80
N GLY A 79 -3.38 -16.16 -13.18
CA GLY A 79 -3.24 -15.71 -14.58
C GLY A 79 -4.44 -14.95 -15.13
N ARG A 80 -5.33 -14.45 -14.28
CA ARG A 80 -6.49 -13.66 -14.70
C ARG A 80 -6.15 -12.17 -14.65
N PRO A 81 -6.54 -11.37 -15.64
CA PRO A 81 -6.36 -9.93 -15.60
C PRO A 81 -7.16 -9.34 -14.43
N ILE A 82 -6.53 -8.40 -13.72
CA ILE A 82 -7.23 -7.60 -12.71
C ILE A 82 -8.21 -6.68 -13.46
N PRO A 83 -9.48 -6.59 -13.04
CA PRO A 83 -10.44 -5.72 -13.69
C PRO A 83 -9.94 -4.27 -13.72
N ARG A 84 -10.04 -3.63 -14.85
CA ARG A 84 -9.63 -2.25 -15.06
C ARG A 84 -10.53 -1.32 -14.26
N THR A 85 -9.95 -0.46 -13.43
CA THR A 85 -10.69 0.62 -12.79
C THR A 85 -9.80 1.83 -12.61
N ASP A 86 -9.96 2.81 -13.47
CA ASP A 86 -9.23 4.08 -13.43
C ASP A 86 -9.62 4.93 -12.21
N GLU A 87 -10.74 4.59 -11.57
CA GLU A 87 -11.31 5.33 -10.44
C GLU A 87 -11.09 4.70 -9.07
N SER A 88 -10.58 3.46 -9.01
CA SER A 88 -10.34 2.81 -7.73
C SER A 88 -9.31 3.55 -6.90
N PRO A 89 -9.61 3.90 -5.64
CA PRO A 89 -8.64 4.52 -4.77
C PRO A 89 -7.46 3.59 -4.53
N ALA A 90 -6.27 4.17 -4.49
CA ALA A 90 -5.05 3.44 -4.18
C ALA A 90 -4.48 3.88 -2.84
N PHE A 91 -3.91 2.91 -2.12
CA PHE A 91 -3.22 3.11 -0.85
C PHE A 91 -1.82 2.52 -0.96
N CYS A 92 -0.82 3.37 -0.83
CA CYS A 92 0.58 3.00 -0.90
C CYS A 92 1.20 3.12 0.48
N TYR A 93 1.61 2.01 1.07
CA TYR A 93 2.29 1.95 2.36
C TYR A 93 3.75 1.59 2.15
N ILE A 94 4.65 2.47 2.57
CA ILE A 94 6.09 2.27 2.48
C ILE A 94 6.64 2.17 3.89
N ILE A 95 7.22 1.02 4.22
CA ILE A 95 7.86 0.78 5.51
C ILE A 95 9.36 0.95 5.30
N ALA A 96 9.92 2.01 5.87
CA ALA A 96 11.32 2.36 5.70
C ALA A 96 11.80 3.22 6.87
N ASP A 97 13.07 3.10 7.24
CA ASP A 97 13.65 4.05 8.19
C ASP A 97 13.71 5.45 7.57
N LEU A 98 13.44 6.45 8.40
CA LEU A 98 13.43 7.85 7.99
C LEU A 98 14.86 8.41 7.92
N THR A 99 15.66 7.84 7.04
CA THR A 99 17.00 8.32 6.72
C THR A 99 16.93 9.67 5.98
N PRO A 100 18.01 10.46 5.95
CA PRO A 100 18.02 11.75 5.25
C PRO A 100 17.56 11.66 3.80
N SER A 101 17.96 10.61 3.06
CA SER A 101 17.52 10.42 1.67
C SER A 101 16.02 10.15 1.58
N MET A 102 15.48 9.32 2.47
CA MET A 102 14.04 9.01 2.48
C MET A 102 13.19 10.23 2.87
N ILE A 103 13.61 10.98 3.88
CA ILE A 103 12.96 12.23 4.27
C ILE A 103 12.93 13.23 3.10
N ASN A 104 14.03 13.35 2.39
CA ASN A 104 14.09 14.22 1.21
C ASN A 104 13.10 13.78 0.13
N ARG A 105 12.97 12.48 -0.14
CA ARG A 105 11.99 11.97 -1.10
C ARG A 105 10.55 12.26 -0.66
N CYS A 106 10.23 12.08 0.61
CA CYS A 106 8.92 12.43 1.16
C CYS A 106 8.57 13.90 0.92
N LYS A 107 9.51 14.80 1.22
CA LYS A 107 9.32 16.25 1.02
C LYS A 107 9.15 16.61 -0.44
N LEU A 108 9.98 16.06 -1.33
CA LEU A 108 9.89 16.31 -2.78
C LEU A 108 8.58 15.78 -3.37
N SER A 109 8.03 14.70 -2.81
CA SER A 109 6.72 14.16 -3.19
C SER A 109 5.54 14.92 -2.58
N GLY A 110 5.77 15.98 -1.81
CA GLY A 110 4.70 16.77 -1.21
C GLY A 110 4.02 16.12 -0.01
N LEU A 111 4.64 15.12 0.60
CA LEU A 111 4.09 14.46 1.79
C LEU A 111 4.33 15.30 3.04
N ALA A 112 3.33 15.34 3.92
CA ALA A 112 3.41 15.99 5.22
C ALA A 112 3.94 15.01 6.28
N MET A 113 4.76 15.51 7.20
CA MET A 113 5.24 14.72 8.32
C MET A 113 4.10 14.43 9.30
N THR A 114 4.06 13.21 9.82
CA THR A 114 3.11 12.82 10.87
C THR A 114 3.40 13.56 12.17
N HIS A 115 2.37 13.72 13.03
CA HIS A 115 2.50 14.45 14.28
C HIS A 115 3.57 13.85 15.23
N ASP A 116 3.72 12.54 15.20
CA ASP A 116 4.73 11.82 15.99
C ASP A 116 6.16 11.91 15.42
N GLY A 117 6.32 12.53 14.24
CA GLY A 117 7.61 12.63 13.56
C GLY A 117 8.16 11.31 13.01
N MET A 118 7.38 10.22 13.08
CA MET A 118 7.82 8.86 12.74
C MET A 118 7.35 8.39 11.35
N GLY A 119 6.78 9.31 10.55
CA GLY A 119 6.30 9.02 9.22
C GLY A 119 5.95 10.25 8.40
N TYR A 120 5.55 10.01 7.17
CA TYR A 120 5.04 11.00 6.22
C TYR A 120 3.79 10.46 5.55
N PHE A 121 2.85 11.33 5.20
CA PHE A 121 1.64 10.94 4.52
C PHE A 121 1.11 12.04 3.61
N GLY A 122 0.29 11.66 2.65
CA GLY A 122 -0.39 12.61 1.79
C GLY A 122 -1.27 11.93 0.75
N PHE A 123 -2.17 12.70 0.19
CA PHE A 123 -2.95 12.27 -0.96
C PHE A 123 -2.40 12.93 -2.22
N LEU A 124 -2.02 12.10 -3.19
CA LEU A 124 -1.49 12.55 -4.46
C LEU A 124 -2.59 12.53 -5.50
N GLU A 125 -3.22 13.69 -5.70
CA GLU A 125 -4.38 13.87 -6.59
C GLU A 125 -4.15 13.34 -8.01
N PRO A 126 -3.00 13.59 -8.68
CA PRO A 126 -2.77 13.10 -10.04
C PRO A 126 -2.81 11.57 -10.16
N TYR A 127 -2.54 10.89 -9.07
CA TYR A 127 -2.52 9.42 -8.99
C TYR A 127 -3.75 8.84 -8.29
N LYS A 128 -4.63 9.68 -7.76
CA LYS A 128 -5.74 9.27 -6.87
C LYS A 128 -5.27 8.24 -5.84
N ALA A 129 -4.13 8.53 -5.21
CA ALA A 129 -3.44 7.63 -4.31
C ALA A 129 -3.12 8.29 -2.97
N TYR A 130 -3.50 7.62 -1.89
CA TYR A 130 -3.00 7.93 -0.55
C TYR A 130 -1.64 7.24 -0.39
N VAL A 131 -0.65 7.99 0.06
CA VAL A 131 0.71 7.49 0.30
C VAL A 131 1.04 7.71 1.77
N GLU A 132 1.51 6.68 2.42
CA GLU A 132 2.04 6.75 3.78
C GLU A 132 3.40 6.06 3.86
N VAL A 133 4.39 6.81 4.33
CA VAL A 133 5.72 6.31 4.66
C VAL A 133 5.83 6.26 6.17
N MET A 134 6.13 5.11 6.72
CA MET A 134 6.26 4.93 8.17
C MET A 134 7.55 4.20 8.53
N SER A 135 8.15 4.59 9.66
CA SER A 135 9.31 3.90 10.20
C SER A 135 8.92 2.53 10.77
N TYR A 136 9.88 1.63 10.86
CA TYR A 136 9.69 0.33 11.52
C TYR A 136 9.27 0.49 12.98
N ASP A 137 9.82 1.48 13.69
CA ASP A 137 9.46 1.77 15.07
C ASP A 137 7.99 2.18 15.19
N ARG A 138 7.49 3.02 14.28
CA ARG A 138 6.09 3.41 14.26
C ARG A 138 5.17 2.22 14.01
N LEU A 139 5.51 1.37 13.03
CA LEU A 139 4.75 0.16 12.74
C LEU A 139 4.69 -0.78 13.95
N THR A 140 5.84 -0.97 14.62
CA THR A 140 5.96 -1.83 15.79
C THR A 140 5.16 -1.27 16.97
N ASN A 141 5.29 0.04 17.25
CA ASN A 141 4.56 0.69 18.34
C ASN A 141 3.04 0.62 18.11
N ALA A 142 2.57 0.89 16.90
CA ALA A 142 1.16 0.76 16.56
C ALA A 142 0.63 -0.67 16.72
N ALA A 143 1.45 -1.67 16.40
CA ALA A 143 1.10 -3.07 16.61
C ALA A 143 1.03 -3.43 18.10
N ILE A 144 1.98 -2.97 18.91
CA ILE A 144 2.01 -3.17 20.37
C ILE A 144 0.78 -2.53 21.02
N GLU A 145 0.47 -1.28 20.70
CA GLU A 145 -0.69 -0.58 21.24
C GLU A 145 -2.02 -1.28 20.89
N ARG A 146 -2.16 -1.71 19.64
CA ARG A 146 -3.35 -2.45 19.20
C ARG A 146 -3.49 -3.78 19.92
N ASN A 147 -2.40 -4.52 20.06
CA ASN A 147 -2.40 -5.81 20.75
C ASN A 147 -2.70 -5.62 22.23
N ARG A 148 -2.13 -4.61 22.87
CA ARG A 148 -2.43 -4.26 24.26
C ARG A 148 -3.92 -3.98 24.45
N ALA A 149 -4.51 -3.13 23.64
CA ALA A 149 -5.93 -2.81 23.71
C ALA A 149 -6.81 -4.07 23.48
N PHE A 150 -6.37 -5.00 22.66
CA PHE A 150 -7.04 -6.29 22.44
C PHE A 150 -6.95 -7.21 23.65
N PHE A 151 -5.76 -7.35 24.24
CA PHE A 151 -5.55 -8.17 25.45
C PHE A 151 -6.31 -7.62 26.66
N ASP A 152 -6.34 -6.30 26.82
CA ASP A 152 -7.11 -5.64 27.89
C ASP A 152 -8.62 -5.96 27.76
N LYS A 153 -9.16 -5.98 26.53
CA LYS A 153 -10.55 -6.36 26.27
C LYS A 153 -10.83 -7.84 26.56
N LEU A 154 -9.85 -8.69 26.38
CA LEU A 154 -9.97 -10.12 26.66
C LEU A 154 -9.70 -10.49 28.14
N GLY A 155 -9.35 -9.50 28.97
CA GLY A 155 -9.02 -9.70 30.39
C GLY A 155 -7.67 -10.40 30.64
N PHE A 156 -6.76 -10.38 29.65
CA PHE A 156 -5.39 -10.87 29.86
C PHE A 156 -4.52 -9.76 30.43
N PRO A 157 -3.67 -10.07 31.44
CA PRO A 157 -2.75 -9.07 31.98
C PRO A 157 -1.74 -8.67 30.90
N SER A 158 -1.66 -7.36 30.62
CA SER A 158 -0.60 -6.79 29.78
C SER A 158 0.72 -6.84 30.57
N SER A 159 1.67 -7.56 30.06
CA SER A 159 3.05 -7.66 30.61
C SER A 159 3.79 -6.35 30.40
#